data_62450419bdc8ec2b53fb79503ce90177
#
_entry.id   62450419bdc8ec2b53fb79503ce90177
#
_cell.length_a   1.000
_cell.length_b   1.000
_cell.length_c   1.000
_cell.angle_alpha   90.00
_cell.angle_beta   90.00
_cell.angle_gamma   90.00
#
_symmetry.space_group_name_H-M   'P 1'
#
loop_
_entity.id
_entity.type
_entity.pdbx_description
1 polymer ?
#
loop_
_entity_poly.entity_id
_entity_poly.type
_entity_poly.pdbx_seq_one_letter_code
_entity_poly.pdbx_strand_id
1 'polypeptide(L)'
;MTLAYDGKRLKLAGDWTEGEVQRLIIPMLRKELEKADMHAFHAAVLKYKGANIMFMTGEENHGKTMSLIECCRRGGHLIGAESIICNKDGDIKVASKKVFLESEERSRGTERVDKPSTHQGVKKFFDSLPEFSFIEGERKIDLVFLPDIDGHYDTFTTEMKPFEKEYQTFQCLSYLYWLPKIIASQIPVPIFDDDVLRRKRAEFTAKFCRRPYYFIRGSKPQVILDEVEKVLRA
;
A
#
# COMPACT_ATOMS: atom_id res chain seq x y z
N MET A 1 25.82 14.81 -9.67
CA MET A 1 25.21 13.89 -8.66
C MET A 1 26.12 12.71 -8.44
N THR A 2 26.36 12.33 -7.18
CA THR A 2 27.08 11.10 -6.81
C THR A 2 26.30 10.32 -5.78
N LEU A 3 26.45 8.99 -5.80
CA LEU A 3 25.83 8.08 -4.85
C LEU A 3 26.88 7.04 -4.44
N ALA A 4 27.02 6.80 -3.14
CA ALA A 4 27.79 5.70 -2.60
C ALA A 4 26.99 4.96 -1.52
N TYR A 5 27.03 3.64 -1.55
CA TYR A 5 26.33 2.78 -0.58
C TYR A 5 27.26 1.64 -0.15
N ASP A 6 27.53 1.54 1.13
CA ASP A 6 28.44 0.54 1.73
C ASP A 6 27.71 -0.64 2.41
N GLY A 7 26.41 -0.78 2.14
CA GLY A 7 25.56 -1.80 2.77
C GLY A 7 24.82 -1.30 4.01
N LYS A 8 25.23 -0.17 4.60
CA LYS A 8 24.61 0.43 5.79
C LYS A 8 24.35 1.93 5.61
N ARG A 9 25.26 2.64 4.96
CA ARG A 9 25.21 4.09 4.81
C ARG A 9 25.03 4.46 3.35
N LEU A 10 24.11 5.36 3.11
CA LEU A 10 23.90 6.01 1.81
C LEU A 10 24.49 7.41 1.89
N LYS A 11 25.44 7.71 0.99
CA LYS A 11 26.01 9.06 0.82
C LYS A 11 25.54 9.59 -0.52
N LEU A 12 24.93 10.75 -0.51
CA LEU A 12 24.44 11.46 -1.68
C LEU A 12 25.13 12.82 -1.76
N ALA A 13 25.57 13.24 -2.93
CA ALA A 13 26.07 14.58 -3.17
C ALA A 13 25.60 15.08 -4.54
N GLY A 14 25.33 16.40 -4.63
CA GLY A 14 24.75 17.05 -5.81
C GLY A 14 23.25 17.26 -5.68
N ASP A 15 22.59 17.60 -6.78
CA ASP A 15 21.21 18.06 -6.83
C ASP A 15 20.21 16.90 -6.88
N TRP A 16 20.01 16.24 -5.74
CA TRP A 16 19.00 15.20 -5.56
C TRP A 16 17.65 15.80 -5.21
N THR A 17 16.61 15.43 -5.92
CA THR A 17 15.25 15.80 -5.53
C THR A 17 14.80 15.01 -4.30
N GLU A 18 13.90 15.59 -3.52
CA GLU A 18 13.30 14.91 -2.35
C GLU A 18 12.70 13.54 -2.71
N GLY A 19 12.00 13.46 -3.86
CA GLY A 19 11.41 12.21 -4.35
C GLY A 19 12.43 11.14 -4.69
N GLU A 20 13.59 11.49 -5.23
CA GLU A 20 14.69 10.55 -5.51
C GLU A 20 15.32 10.04 -4.21
N VAL A 21 15.57 10.94 -3.27
CA VAL A 21 16.08 10.57 -1.93
C VAL A 21 15.11 9.61 -1.25
N GLN A 22 13.82 9.91 -1.25
CA GLN A 22 12.80 9.05 -0.68
C GLN A 22 12.79 7.65 -1.32
N ARG A 23 12.91 7.56 -2.65
CA ARG A 23 12.96 6.28 -3.38
C ARG A 23 14.19 5.43 -3.05
N LEU A 24 15.25 6.02 -2.54
CA LEU A 24 16.43 5.30 -2.04
C LEU A 24 16.30 4.90 -0.58
N ILE A 25 15.74 5.77 0.25
CA ILE A 25 15.61 5.53 1.70
C ILE A 25 14.58 4.44 1.99
N ILE A 26 13.44 4.43 1.32
CA ILE A 26 12.37 3.46 1.57
C ILE A 26 12.85 2.01 1.43
N PRO A 27 13.50 1.57 0.34
CA PRO A 27 14.02 0.20 0.23
C PRO A 27 15.09 -0.12 1.29
N MET A 28 15.92 0.84 1.68
CA MET A 28 16.90 0.65 2.76
C MET A 28 16.21 0.35 4.09
N LEU A 29 15.21 1.14 4.46
CA LEU A 29 14.43 0.90 5.69
C LEU A 29 13.72 -0.44 5.65
N ARG A 30 13.12 -0.80 4.51
CA ARG A 30 12.48 -2.10 4.34
C ARG A 30 13.44 -3.26 4.50
N LYS A 31 14.64 -3.15 3.94
CA LYS A 31 15.70 -4.15 4.11
C LYS A 31 15.99 -4.40 5.59
N GLU A 32 16.14 -3.35 6.39
CA GLU A 32 16.41 -3.49 7.82
C GLU A 32 15.19 -4.05 8.59
N LEU A 33 13.98 -3.67 8.22
CA LEU A 33 12.76 -4.24 8.78
C LEU A 33 12.66 -5.74 8.48
N GLU A 34 12.87 -6.17 7.23
CA GLU A 34 12.78 -7.59 6.86
C GLU A 34 13.89 -8.45 7.50
N LYS A 35 15.09 -7.90 7.73
CA LYS A 35 16.11 -8.57 8.52
C LYS A 35 15.62 -8.86 9.95
N ALA A 36 14.80 -7.98 10.51
CA ALA A 36 14.17 -8.12 11.82
C ALA A 36 12.82 -8.85 11.79
N ASP A 37 12.51 -9.56 10.71
CA ASP A 37 11.24 -10.27 10.48
C ASP A 37 10.00 -9.37 10.59
N MET A 38 10.14 -8.13 10.16
CA MET A 38 9.05 -7.16 10.02
C MET A 38 8.82 -6.84 8.55
N HIS A 39 7.55 -6.84 8.14
CA HIS A 39 7.13 -6.68 6.75
C HIS A 39 6.25 -5.44 6.60
N ALA A 40 6.64 -4.54 5.72
CA ALA A 40 5.93 -3.29 5.51
C ALA A 40 5.05 -3.35 4.26
N PHE A 41 3.77 -3.07 4.43
CA PHE A 41 2.77 -2.96 3.37
C PHE A 41 2.52 -1.51 2.99
N HIS A 42 2.30 -1.25 1.72
CA HIS A 42 1.63 -0.04 1.27
C HIS A 42 0.12 -0.29 1.24
N ALA A 43 -0.55 -0.03 2.36
CA ALA A 43 -1.93 -0.43 2.59
C ALA A 43 -2.66 0.54 3.53
N ALA A 44 -3.96 0.33 3.69
CA ALA A 44 -4.76 0.98 4.72
C ALA A 44 -5.47 -0.07 5.57
N VAL A 45 -5.52 0.12 6.88
CA VAL A 45 -6.20 -0.79 7.81
C VAL A 45 -7.17 0.01 8.67
N LEU A 46 -8.39 -0.49 8.76
CA LEU A 46 -9.48 0.12 9.52
C LEU A 46 -10.21 -0.93 10.34
N LYS A 47 -10.79 -0.51 11.46
CA LYS A 47 -11.84 -1.25 12.14
C LYS A 47 -13.19 -0.82 11.58
N TYR A 48 -13.92 -1.76 10.99
CA TYR A 48 -15.21 -1.49 10.37
C TYR A 48 -16.18 -2.64 10.64
N LYS A 49 -17.37 -2.31 11.16
CA LYS A 49 -18.44 -3.29 11.50
C LYS A 49 -17.93 -4.51 12.28
N GLY A 50 -17.05 -4.25 13.25
CA GLY A 50 -16.51 -5.28 14.14
C GLY A 50 -15.27 -6.02 13.64
N ALA A 51 -14.90 -5.89 12.38
CA ALA A 51 -13.72 -6.52 11.79
C ALA A 51 -12.59 -5.51 11.54
N ASN A 52 -11.35 -5.97 11.60
CA ASN A 52 -10.17 -5.21 11.14
C ASN A 52 -9.90 -5.56 9.69
N ILE A 53 -10.26 -4.67 8.79
CA ILE A 53 -10.13 -4.85 7.35
C ILE A 53 -8.90 -4.13 6.81
N MET A 54 -8.24 -4.74 5.83
CA MET A 54 -7.10 -4.15 5.13
C MET A 54 -7.45 -3.91 3.67
N PHE A 55 -7.32 -2.68 3.21
CA PHE A 55 -7.30 -2.37 1.78
C PHE A 55 -5.85 -2.41 1.28
N MET A 56 -5.57 -3.31 0.35
CA MET A 56 -4.25 -3.53 -0.21
C MET A 56 -4.34 -3.67 -1.73
N THR A 57 -3.28 -3.30 -2.44
CA THR A 57 -3.08 -3.65 -3.85
C THR A 57 -1.60 -3.81 -4.12
N GLY A 58 -1.23 -4.65 -5.07
CA GLY A 58 0.16 -4.77 -5.54
C GLY A 58 0.65 -3.57 -6.34
N GLU A 59 -0.26 -2.69 -6.77
CA GLU A 59 0.03 -1.52 -7.61
C GLU A 59 -0.65 -0.26 -7.10
N GLU A 60 -0.27 0.90 -7.64
CA GLU A 60 -0.87 2.19 -7.33
C GLU A 60 -2.19 2.43 -8.07
N ASN A 61 -2.97 3.40 -7.61
CA ASN A 61 -4.19 3.92 -8.28
C ASN A 61 -5.34 2.92 -8.47
N HIS A 62 -5.46 1.91 -7.62
CA HIS A 62 -6.59 0.97 -7.61
C HIS A 62 -7.74 1.36 -6.68
N GLY A 63 -7.65 2.52 -6.03
CA GLY A 63 -8.73 3.04 -5.19
C GLY A 63 -8.59 2.77 -3.69
N LYS A 64 -7.44 2.31 -3.17
CA LYS A 64 -7.20 2.10 -1.72
C LYS A 64 -7.60 3.30 -0.87
N THR A 65 -7.04 4.47 -1.18
CA THR A 65 -7.28 5.70 -0.41
C THR A 65 -8.72 6.16 -0.51
N MET A 66 -9.36 6.03 -1.67
CA MET A 66 -10.77 6.38 -1.86
C MET A 66 -11.68 5.44 -1.08
N SER A 67 -11.39 4.15 -1.06
CA SER A 67 -12.12 3.16 -0.26
C SER A 67 -11.95 3.39 1.24
N LEU A 68 -10.73 3.77 1.68
CA LEU A 68 -10.46 4.15 3.07
C LEU A 68 -11.33 5.35 3.49
N ILE A 69 -11.35 6.42 2.69
CA ILE A 69 -12.12 7.64 3.00
C ILE A 69 -13.62 7.31 3.09
N GLU A 70 -14.13 6.57 2.13
CA GLU A 70 -15.55 6.17 2.14
C GLU A 70 -15.87 5.27 3.34
N CYS A 71 -14.96 4.37 3.73
CA CYS A 71 -15.11 3.55 4.92
C CYS A 71 -15.19 4.42 6.19
N CYS A 72 -14.32 5.43 6.31
CA CYS A 72 -14.37 6.37 7.43
C CYS A 72 -15.68 7.18 7.47
N ARG A 73 -16.19 7.63 6.31
CA ARG A 73 -17.49 8.31 6.19
C ARG A 73 -18.66 7.45 6.68
N ARG A 74 -18.54 6.13 6.56
CA ARG A 74 -19.51 5.15 7.04
C ARG A 74 -19.26 4.67 8.49
N GLY A 75 -18.42 5.38 9.24
CA GLY A 75 -18.12 5.09 10.63
C GLY A 75 -17.00 4.08 10.87
N GLY A 76 -16.15 3.85 9.88
CA GLY A 76 -14.90 3.10 10.05
C GLY A 76 -13.88 3.89 10.87
N HIS A 77 -13.11 3.18 11.71
CA HIS A 77 -12.05 3.77 12.52
C HIS A 77 -10.67 3.39 11.97
N LEU A 78 -9.86 4.38 11.67
CA LEU A 78 -8.55 4.19 11.05
C LEU A 78 -7.55 3.61 12.07
N ILE A 79 -6.96 2.46 11.74
CA ILE A 79 -5.82 1.87 12.45
C ILE A 79 -4.53 2.44 11.86
N GLY A 80 -4.44 2.53 10.55
CA GLY A 80 -3.34 3.16 9.85
C GLY A 80 -3.48 3.16 8.34
N ALA A 81 -2.68 4.00 7.67
CA ALA A 81 -2.64 4.14 6.23
C ALA A 81 -1.21 4.31 5.70
N GLU A 82 -1.02 4.18 4.39
CA GLU A 82 0.22 4.34 3.63
C GLU A 82 1.32 3.34 4.00
N SER A 83 1.63 3.17 5.29
CA SER A 83 2.65 2.24 5.74
C SER A 83 2.16 1.46 6.95
N ILE A 84 1.99 0.16 6.77
CA ILE A 84 1.57 -0.79 7.80
C ILE A 84 2.69 -1.81 7.97
N ILE A 85 3.31 -1.83 9.15
CA ILE A 85 4.41 -2.75 9.44
C ILE A 85 3.89 -3.87 10.34
N CYS A 86 3.97 -5.09 9.82
CA CYS A 86 3.58 -6.31 10.52
C CYS A 86 4.79 -7.13 10.94
N ASN A 87 4.68 -7.85 12.06
CA ASN A 87 5.65 -8.86 12.45
C ASN A 87 5.49 -10.14 11.60
N LYS A 88 6.34 -11.12 11.85
CA LYS A 88 6.34 -12.45 11.18
C LYS A 88 5.02 -13.23 11.31
N ASP A 89 4.15 -12.86 12.25
CA ASP A 89 2.85 -13.51 12.47
C ASP A 89 1.71 -12.73 11.81
N GLY A 90 2.03 -11.57 11.20
CA GLY A 90 1.09 -10.70 10.51
C GLY A 90 0.33 -9.76 11.44
N ASP A 91 0.81 -9.58 12.68
CA ASP A 91 0.26 -8.60 13.61
C ASP A 91 0.88 -7.23 13.35
N ILE A 92 0.06 -6.19 13.37
CA ILE A 92 0.49 -4.80 13.20
C ILE A 92 1.36 -4.38 14.38
N LYS A 93 2.54 -3.87 14.10
CA LYS A 93 3.47 -3.28 15.09
C LYS A 93 3.53 -1.76 15.00
N VAL A 94 3.52 -1.25 13.78
CA VAL A 94 3.54 0.18 13.50
C VAL A 94 2.61 0.46 12.33
N ALA A 95 1.86 1.55 12.42
CA ALA A 95 1.02 2.02 11.33
C ALA A 95 1.10 3.55 11.23
N SER A 96 1.27 4.08 10.04
CA SER A 96 1.22 5.51 9.80
C SER A 96 -0.20 6.03 10.00
N LYS A 97 -0.35 7.16 10.67
CA LYS A 97 -1.63 7.86 10.82
C LYS A 97 -1.87 8.91 9.72
N LYS A 98 -0.93 9.05 8.80
CA LYS A 98 -1.04 10.01 7.69
C LYS A 98 -1.69 9.36 6.49
N VAL A 99 -2.60 10.08 5.87
CA VAL A 99 -3.24 9.70 4.61
C VAL A 99 -2.75 10.63 3.53
N PHE A 100 -2.31 10.05 2.42
CA PHE A 100 -1.83 10.79 1.28
C PHE A 100 -2.94 10.94 0.23
N LEU A 101 -3.31 12.18 -0.08
CA LEU A 101 -4.28 12.51 -1.11
C LEU A 101 -3.64 13.37 -2.19
N GLU A 102 -3.92 13.04 -3.43
CA GLU A 102 -3.71 13.94 -4.55
C GLU A 102 -4.95 14.83 -4.73
N SER A 103 -4.76 16.10 -5.07
CA SER A 103 -5.83 17.10 -5.14
C SER A 103 -6.79 16.92 -6.31
N GLU A 104 -6.52 16.01 -7.23
CA GLU A 104 -7.38 15.73 -8.38
C GLU A 104 -7.77 14.24 -8.39
N GLU A 105 -9.07 14.00 -8.57
CA GLU A 105 -9.57 12.64 -8.86
C GLU A 105 -8.95 12.19 -10.19
N ARG A 106 -8.14 11.13 -10.13
CA ARG A 106 -7.66 10.47 -11.34
C ARG A 106 -8.68 9.43 -11.75
N SER A 107 -9.37 9.71 -12.86
CA SER A 107 -10.09 8.64 -13.55
C SER A 107 -9.07 7.66 -14.15
N ARG A 108 -9.21 6.36 -13.90
CA ARG A 108 -8.59 5.33 -14.72
C ARG A 108 -9.26 5.34 -16.08
N GLY A 109 -8.56 5.71 -17.10
CA GLY A 109 -9.06 5.72 -18.46
C GLY A 109 -8.23 6.65 -19.32
N THR A 110 -8.40 6.62 -20.56
CA THR A 110 -7.85 7.33 -21.73
C THR A 110 -6.97 8.58 -21.53
N GLU A 111 -7.03 9.27 -20.39
CA GLU A 111 -6.22 10.46 -20.11
C GLU A 111 -4.77 10.20 -19.68
N ARG A 112 -4.37 8.93 -19.48
CA ARG A 112 -3.00 8.59 -19.06
C ARG A 112 -1.96 8.75 -20.17
N VAL A 113 -2.38 8.77 -21.43
CA VAL A 113 -1.47 8.72 -22.57
C VAL A 113 -0.92 10.10 -22.94
N ASP A 114 -1.65 11.18 -22.63
CA ASP A 114 -1.35 12.51 -23.17
C ASP A 114 -0.92 13.58 -22.14
N LYS A 115 -0.85 13.27 -20.84
CA LYS A 115 -0.34 14.24 -19.86
C LYS A 115 1.15 13.98 -19.57
N PRO A 116 2.02 14.98 -19.82
CA PRO A 116 3.41 14.88 -19.40
C PRO A 116 3.50 14.66 -17.89
N SER A 117 4.49 13.90 -17.45
CA SER A 117 4.72 13.45 -16.07
C SER A 117 4.97 14.56 -15.03
N THR A 118 4.72 15.79 -15.35
CA THR A 118 4.78 16.94 -14.45
C THR A 118 3.49 17.03 -13.64
N HIS A 119 3.32 16.08 -12.72
CA HIS A 119 2.26 16.16 -11.73
C HIS A 119 2.63 17.24 -10.71
N GLN A 120 2.23 18.45 -10.98
CA GLN A 120 2.16 19.54 -10.01
C GLN A 120 0.87 19.51 -9.17
N GLY A 121 0.22 18.36 -9.04
CA GLY A 121 -0.85 18.18 -8.07
C GLY A 121 -0.30 18.44 -6.69
N VAL A 122 -0.87 19.37 -5.93
CA VAL A 122 -0.48 19.65 -4.55
C VAL A 122 -0.78 18.40 -3.74
N LYS A 123 0.27 17.62 -3.49
CA LYS A 123 0.20 16.46 -2.61
C LYS A 123 0.01 16.96 -1.20
N LYS A 124 -1.12 16.67 -0.60
CA LYS A 124 -1.40 17.02 0.79
C LYS A 124 -1.42 15.76 1.64
N PHE A 125 -0.59 15.75 2.68
CA PHE A 125 -0.76 14.80 3.78
C PHE A 125 -1.86 15.34 4.69
N PHE A 126 -2.88 14.56 4.91
CA PHE A 126 -3.93 14.88 5.85
C PHE A 126 -3.69 14.10 7.14
N ASP A 127 -3.36 14.83 8.21
CA ASP A 127 -3.28 14.28 9.56
C ASP A 127 -4.68 14.21 10.20
N SER A 128 -5.62 14.98 9.67
CA SER A 128 -6.99 15.07 10.16
C SER A 128 -7.93 15.50 9.04
N LEU A 129 -8.73 14.57 8.55
CA LEU A 129 -10.00 14.92 7.91
C LEU A 129 -11.09 14.79 8.96
N PRO A 130 -12.18 15.58 8.87
CA PRO A 130 -13.31 15.47 9.81
C PRO A 130 -13.88 14.05 9.93
N GLU A 131 -13.73 13.26 8.86
CA GLU A 131 -14.18 11.88 8.78
C GLU A 131 -13.25 10.88 9.49
N PHE A 132 -12.01 11.27 9.84
CA PHE A 132 -11.05 10.34 10.41
C PHE A 132 -11.21 10.22 11.92
N SER A 133 -11.65 9.06 12.34
CA SER A 133 -11.58 8.60 13.71
C SER A 133 -10.51 7.53 13.83
N PHE A 134 -9.55 7.73 14.73
CA PHE A 134 -8.43 6.81 14.94
C PHE A 134 -8.73 5.86 16.10
N ILE A 135 -8.31 4.60 15.95
CA ILE A 135 -8.34 3.62 17.02
C ILE A 135 -6.93 3.09 17.28
N GLU A 136 -6.62 2.86 18.56
CA GLU A 136 -5.33 2.30 19.00
C GLU A 136 -5.53 0.91 19.63
N GLY A 137 -4.43 0.16 19.69
CA GLY A 137 -4.42 -1.16 20.34
C GLY A 137 -4.83 -2.33 19.44
N GLU A 138 -5.47 -2.06 18.30
CA GLU A 138 -5.80 -3.11 17.32
C GLU A 138 -4.54 -3.57 16.59
N ARG A 139 -4.30 -4.88 16.55
CA ARG A 139 -3.07 -5.45 16.00
C ARG A 139 -3.30 -6.51 14.93
N LYS A 140 -4.47 -7.13 14.88
CA LYS A 140 -4.79 -8.18 13.93
C LYS A 140 -5.44 -7.61 12.68
N ILE A 141 -5.27 -8.28 11.57
CA ILE A 141 -5.97 -8.06 10.31
C ILE A 141 -6.82 -9.30 10.09
N ASP A 142 -8.15 -9.12 10.00
CA ASP A 142 -9.09 -10.23 9.85
C ASP A 142 -9.34 -10.57 8.39
N LEU A 143 -9.53 -9.54 7.54
CA LEU A 143 -9.82 -9.68 6.11
C LEU A 143 -8.98 -8.70 5.29
N VAL A 144 -8.70 -9.09 4.04
CA VAL A 144 -8.01 -8.25 3.07
C VAL A 144 -8.92 -8.03 1.86
N PHE A 145 -9.06 -6.76 1.46
CA PHE A 145 -9.79 -6.37 0.27
C PHE A 145 -8.85 -5.72 -0.73
N LEU A 146 -8.96 -6.13 -1.98
CA LEU A 146 -8.27 -5.52 -3.11
C LEU A 146 -9.30 -4.72 -3.92
N PRO A 147 -9.44 -3.41 -3.65
CA PRO A 147 -10.37 -2.58 -4.40
C PRO A 147 -9.82 -2.26 -5.78
N ASP A 148 -10.71 -2.22 -6.75
CA ASP A 148 -10.46 -1.76 -8.11
C ASP A 148 -11.59 -0.80 -8.52
N ILE A 149 -11.34 0.49 -8.42
CA ILE A 149 -12.31 1.51 -8.83
C ILE A 149 -12.16 1.72 -10.32
N ASP A 150 -13.09 1.16 -11.08
CA ASP A 150 -13.12 1.24 -12.54
C ASP A 150 -14.57 1.37 -13.02
N GLY A 151 -14.87 2.48 -13.71
CA GLY A 151 -16.20 2.76 -14.23
C GLY A 151 -16.53 2.09 -15.56
N HIS A 152 -15.59 1.37 -16.16
CA HIS A 152 -15.77 0.75 -17.49
C HIS A 152 -16.29 -0.69 -17.43
N TYR A 153 -16.25 -1.32 -16.26
CA TYR A 153 -16.64 -2.70 -16.07
C TYR A 153 -17.73 -2.86 -15.02
N ASP A 154 -18.45 -3.97 -15.12
CA ASP A 154 -19.48 -4.31 -14.16
C ASP A 154 -18.90 -4.50 -12.74
N THR A 155 -19.73 -4.22 -11.74
CA THR A 155 -19.40 -4.52 -10.35
C THR A 155 -19.20 -6.01 -10.16
N PHE A 156 -18.07 -6.37 -9.54
CA PHE A 156 -17.68 -7.74 -9.36
C PHE A 156 -16.98 -7.94 -8.02
N THR A 157 -17.40 -8.98 -7.28
CA THR A 157 -16.80 -9.37 -6.02
C THR A 157 -16.52 -10.87 -6.03
N THR A 158 -15.31 -11.26 -5.68
CA THR A 158 -14.93 -12.67 -5.59
C THR A 158 -13.92 -12.92 -4.48
N GLU A 159 -14.01 -14.06 -3.82
CA GLU A 159 -12.94 -14.55 -2.98
C GLU A 159 -11.75 -14.98 -3.86
N MET A 160 -10.57 -14.53 -3.48
CA MET A 160 -9.36 -14.79 -4.23
C MET A 160 -8.83 -16.20 -3.99
N LYS A 161 -8.30 -16.82 -5.06
CA LYS A 161 -7.64 -18.12 -4.98
C LYS A 161 -6.28 -18.01 -4.29
N PRO A 162 -5.75 -19.11 -3.74
CA PRO A 162 -4.46 -19.11 -3.02
C PRO A 162 -3.32 -18.43 -3.77
N PHE A 163 -3.12 -18.76 -5.04
CA PHE A 163 -2.08 -18.16 -5.87
C PHE A 163 -2.26 -16.63 -6.03
N GLU A 164 -3.50 -16.18 -6.24
CA GLU A 164 -3.80 -14.75 -6.40
C GLU A 164 -3.51 -13.98 -5.12
N LYS A 165 -3.87 -14.54 -3.95
CA LYS A 165 -3.56 -13.96 -2.63
C LYS A 165 -2.04 -13.81 -2.45
N GLU A 166 -1.30 -14.87 -2.71
CA GLU A 166 0.17 -14.88 -2.57
C GLU A 166 0.83 -13.91 -3.55
N TYR A 167 0.41 -13.93 -4.81
CA TYR A 167 0.96 -13.02 -5.82
C TYR A 167 0.76 -11.56 -5.43
N GLN A 168 -0.45 -11.14 -5.10
CA GLN A 168 -0.75 -9.76 -4.74
C GLN A 168 -0.05 -9.33 -3.46
N THR A 169 0.02 -10.19 -2.46
CA THR A 169 0.73 -9.90 -1.20
C THR A 169 2.23 -9.76 -1.44
N PHE A 170 2.83 -10.69 -2.18
CA PHE A 170 4.25 -10.64 -2.51
C PHE A 170 4.61 -9.41 -3.34
N GLN A 171 3.76 -9.04 -4.31
CA GLN A 171 3.93 -7.83 -5.10
C GLN A 171 3.86 -6.58 -4.23
N CYS A 172 2.87 -6.46 -3.35
CA CYS A 172 2.74 -5.33 -2.44
C CYS A 172 3.99 -5.17 -1.55
N LEU A 173 4.53 -6.27 -1.04
CA LEU A 173 5.75 -6.27 -0.24
C LEU A 173 7.02 -5.99 -1.06
N SER A 174 7.06 -6.38 -2.32
CA SER A 174 8.23 -6.24 -3.20
C SER A 174 8.28 -4.90 -3.93
N TYR A 175 7.13 -4.29 -4.19
CA TYR A 175 6.99 -3.09 -5.02
C TYR A 175 7.97 -1.97 -4.62
N LEU A 176 8.09 -1.67 -3.34
CA LEU A 176 8.93 -0.56 -2.88
C LEU A 176 10.44 -0.83 -2.97
N TYR A 177 10.88 -2.09 -3.17
CA TYR A 177 12.27 -2.39 -3.51
C TYR A 177 12.62 -2.00 -4.95
N TRP A 178 11.61 -1.80 -5.80
CA TRP A 178 11.80 -1.46 -7.20
C TRP A 178 11.83 0.05 -7.44
N LEU A 179 11.45 0.84 -6.44
CA LEU A 179 11.44 2.30 -6.53
C LEU A 179 12.76 2.92 -7.03
N PRO A 180 13.96 2.41 -6.65
CA PRO A 180 15.21 2.95 -7.18
C PRO A 180 15.34 2.80 -8.69
N LYS A 181 14.70 1.80 -9.31
CA LYS A 181 14.70 1.61 -10.76
C LYS A 181 13.98 2.72 -11.53
N ILE A 182 13.11 3.46 -10.85
CA ILE A 182 12.35 4.57 -11.44
C ILE A 182 13.16 5.88 -11.39
N ILE A 183 14.29 5.90 -10.68
CA ILE A 183 15.20 7.03 -10.70
C ILE A 183 15.91 7.03 -12.05
N ALA A 184 15.54 7.99 -12.89
CA ALA A 184 16.21 8.21 -14.19
C ALA A 184 17.58 8.86 -13.97
N SER A 185 18.49 8.17 -13.31
CA SER A 185 19.82 8.67 -13.07
C SER A 185 20.80 7.98 -14.01
N GLN A 186 21.81 8.72 -14.46
CA GLN A 186 22.97 8.16 -15.17
C GLN A 186 23.93 7.45 -14.20
N ILE A 187 23.57 7.37 -12.93
CA ILE A 187 24.38 6.80 -11.85
C ILE A 187 23.84 5.41 -11.51
N PRO A 188 24.71 4.40 -11.34
CA PRO A 188 24.29 3.10 -10.87
C PRO A 188 23.60 3.19 -9.51
N VAL A 189 22.38 2.66 -9.42
CA VAL A 189 21.58 2.64 -8.17
C VAL A 189 21.78 1.30 -7.48
N PRO A 190 22.00 1.27 -6.16
CA PRO A 190 22.21 0.03 -5.43
C PRO A 190 20.96 -0.86 -5.44
N ILE A 191 21.16 -2.17 -5.52
CA ILE A 191 20.13 -3.18 -5.35
C ILE A 191 20.00 -3.44 -3.84
N PHE A 192 18.85 -3.13 -3.28
CA PHE A 192 18.58 -3.34 -1.86
C PHE A 192 17.99 -4.71 -1.56
N ASP A 193 17.43 -5.38 -2.57
CA ASP A 193 16.79 -6.69 -2.47
C ASP A 193 17.77 -7.82 -2.79
N ASP A 194 17.65 -8.93 -2.06
CA ASP A 194 18.45 -10.14 -2.26
C ASP A 194 17.60 -11.42 -2.07
N ASP A 195 18.19 -12.58 -2.37
CA ASP A 195 17.47 -13.85 -2.31
C ASP A 195 17.07 -14.25 -0.88
N VAL A 196 17.79 -13.80 0.13
CA VAL A 196 17.44 -14.05 1.54
C VAL A 196 16.18 -13.29 1.91
N LEU A 197 16.12 -12.01 1.54
CA LEU A 197 14.95 -11.18 1.78
C LEU A 197 13.74 -11.68 0.99
N ARG A 198 13.94 -12.11 -0.27
CA ARG A 198 12.85 -12.68 -1.08
C ARG A 198 12.28 -13.95 -0.46
N ARG A 199 13.12 -14.84 0.10
CA ARG A 199 12.64 -16.02 0.81
C ARG A 199 11.84 -15.63 2.05
N LYS A 200 12.34 -14.73 2.90
CA LYS A 200 11.60 -14.22 4.06
C LYS A 200 10.23 -13.67 3.68
N ARG A 201 10.16 -12.87 2.60
CA ARG A 201 8.88 -12.37 2.08
C ARG A 201 7.95 -13.49 1.63
N ALA A 202 8.47 -14.49 0.93
CA ALA A 202 7.68 -15.64 0.47
C ALA A 202 7.12 -16.44 1.64
N GLU A 203 7.95 -16.73 2.66
CA GLU A 203 7.53 -17.42 3.88
C GLU A 203 6.47 -16.65 4.66
N PHE A 204 6.65 -15.33 4.81
CA PHE A 204 5.68 -14.45 5.42
C PHE A 204 4.37 -14.43 4.62
N THR A 205 4.46 -14.28 3.29
CA THR A 205 3.32 -14.25 2.36
C THR A 205 2.48 -15.51 2.51
N ALA A 206 3.09 -16.70 2.50
CA ALA A 206 2.38 -17.97 2.65
C ALA A 206 1.60 -18.08 3.98
N LYS A 207 2.12 -17.48 5.05
CA LYS A 207 1.41 -17.39 6.34
C LYS A 207 0.30 -16.34 6.31
N PHE A 208 0.61 -15.14 5.80
CA PHE A 208 -0.29 -14.00 5.81
C PHE A 208 -1.54 -14.28 4.97
N CYS A 209 -1.39 -14.97 3.84
CA CYS A 209 -2.44 -15.31 2.90
C CYS A 209 -3.43 -16.40 3.36
N ARG A 210 -3.28 -16.93 4.57
CA ARG A 210 -4.30 -17.81 5.19
C ARG A 210 -5.60 -17.07 5.56
N ARG A 211 -5.55 -15.73 5.58
CA ARG A 211 -6.71 -14.86 5.80
C ARG A 211 -7.65 -14.90 4.60
N PRO A 212 -8.93 -14.57 4.77
CA PRO A 212 -9.83 -14.32 3.65
C PRO A 212 -9.39 -13.08 2.85
N TYR A 213 -9.41 -13.18 1.54
CA TYR A 213 -9.10 -12.10 0.59
C TYR A 213 -10.20 -11.97 -0.43
N TYR A 214 -10.62 -10.76 -0.69
CA TYR A 214 -11.64 -10.46 -1.69
C TYR A 214 -11.13 -9.42 -2.68
N PHE A 215 -11.27 -9.72 -3.96
CA PHE A 215 -11.14 -8.72 -5.01
C PHE A 215 -12.52 -8.09 -5.22
N ILE A 216 -12.56 -6.75 -5.25
CA ILE A 216 -13.79 -6.00 -5.45
C ILE A 216 -13.56 -4.96 -6.53
N ARG A 217 -14.32 -5.04 -7.62
CA ARG A 217 -14.41 -4.00 -8.63
C ARG A 217 -15.72 -3.24 -8.50
N GLY A 218 -15.66 -1.92 -8.65
CA GLY A 218 -16.83 -1.07 -8.65
C GLY A 218 -16.55 0.28 -9.30
N SER A 219 -17.58 0.94 -9.79
CA SER A 219 -17.45 2.20 -10.52
C SER A 219 -17.03 3.40 -9.65
N LYS A 220 -17.20 3.30 -8.33
CA LYS A 220 -16.91 4.38 -7.37
C LYS A 220 -16.71 3.82 -5.97
N PRO A 221 -16.11 4.60 -5.03
CA PRO A 221 -15.84 4.14 -3.66
C PRO A 221 -17.06 3.62 -2.92
N GLN A 222 -18.24 4.24 -3.13
CA GLN A 222 -19.48 3.82 -2.49
C GLN A 222 -19.87 2.39 -2.86
N VAL A 223 -19.71 2.05 -4.15
CA VAL A 223 -20.00 0.68 -4.64
C VAL A 223 -19.01 -0.33 -4.05
N ILE A 224 -17.72 0.04 -3.94
CA ILE A 224 -16.73 -0.81 -3.26
C ILE A 224 -17.17 -1.10 -1.82
N LEU A 225 -17.60 -0.08 -1.08
CA LEU A 225 -18.00 -0.26 0.32
C LEU A 225 -19.31 -1.02 0.46
N ASP A 226 -20.25 -0.89 -0.48
CA ASP A 226 -21.47 -1.71 -0.50
C ASP A 226 -21.13 -3.20 -0.62
N GLU A 227 -20.16 -3.55 -1.47
CA GLU A 227 -19.68 -4.92 -1.63
C GLU A 227 -18.90 -5.41 -0.39
N VAL A 228 -18.02 -4.58 0.18
CA VAL A 228 -17.34 -4.88 1.47
C VAL A 228 -18.37 -5.22 2.54
N GLU A 229 -19.46 -4.45 2.64
CA GLU A 229 -20.50 -4.69 3.63
C GLU A 229 -21.28 -5.99 3.40
N LYS A 230 -21.47 -6.41 2.14
CA LYS A 230 -22.07 -7.72 1.83
C LYS A 230 -21.18 -8.85 2.33
N VAL A 231 -19.85 -8.75 2.07
CA VAL A 231 -18.89 -9.76 2.56
C VAL A 231 -18.85 -9.82 4.09
N LEU A 232 -18.90 -8.67 4.78
CA LEU A 232 -18.85 -8.63 6.24
C LEU A 232 -20.13 -9.16 6.92
N ARG A 233 -21.25 -9.29 6.19
CA ARG A 233 -22.52 -9.85 6.69
C ARG A 233 -22.65 -11.35 6.43
N ALA A 234 -21.88 -11.89 5.47
CA ALA A 234 -21.92 -13.30 5.09
C ALA A 234 -21.17 -14.19 6.07
#